data_3073dda4d040fec5bac6235fd2506660
#
_entry.id   3073dda4d040fec5bac6235fd2506660
#
_cell.length_a   1.000
_cell.length_b   1.000
_cell.length_c   1.000
_cell.angle_alpha   90.00
_cell.angle_beta   90.00
_cell.angle_gamma   90.00
#
_symmetry.space_group_name_H-M   'P 1'
#
loop_
_entity.id
_entity.type
_entity.pdbx_description
1 polymer ?
#
loop_
_entity_poly.entity_id
_entity_poly.type
_entity_poly.pdbx_seq_one_letter_code
_entity_poly.pdbx_strand_id
1 'polypeptide(L)' 'MTEEICRGVIEKPEKREIQPEGRIRFWAKVEEFGNKYLRVVTLADGITIHNAFIDREFKPKGGNIP' A
#
# COMPACT_ATOMS: atom_id res chain seq x y z
N MET A 1 4.67 -3.19 -12.59
CA MET A 1 3.62 -2.75 -11.63
C MET A 1 2.71 -1.79 -12.35
N THR A 2 1.43 -2.07 -12.38
CA THR A 2 0.50 -1.29 -13.17
C THR A 2 -0.27 -0.32 -12.30
N GLU A 3 -0.79 0.72 -12.95
CA GLU A 3 -1.63 1.68 -12.24
C GLU A 3 -2.88 1.01 -11.70
N GLU A 4 -3.41 0.06 -12.43
CA GLU A 4 -4.62 -0.64 -12.01
C GLU A 4 -4.40 -1.37 -10.69
N ILE A 5 -3.26 -2.03 -10.54
CA ILE A 5 -2.94 -2.73 -9.30
C ILE A 5 -2.79 -1.72 -8.16
N CYS A 6 -2.12 -0.61 -8.41
CA CYS A 6 -1.95 0.42 -7.39
C CYS A 6 -3.30 1.00 -6.96
N ARG A 7 -4.20 1.21 -7.91
CA ARG A 7 -5.51 1.73 -7.57
C ARG A 7 -6.32 0.73 -6.76
N GLY A 8 -6.13 -0.56 -7.02
CA GLY A 8 -6.79 -1.58 -6.20
C GLY A 8 -6.33 -1.52 -4.76
N VAL A 9 -5.06 -1.25 -4.54
CA VAL A 9 -4.53 -1.10 -3.18
C VAL A 9 -5.14 0.12 -2.51
N ILE A 10 -5.28 1.23 -3.26
CA ILE A 10 -5.85 2.44 -2.70
C ILE A 10 -7.33 2.23 -2.34
N GLU A 11 -8.06 1.48 -3.16
CA GLU A 11 -9.49 1.29 -2.95
C GLU A 11 -9.79 0.35 -1.80
N LYS A 12 -8.97 -0.69 -1.61
CA LYS A 12 -9.21 -1.67 -0.56
C LYS A 12 -7.90 -1.98 0.17
N PRO A 13 -7.37 -1.01 0.89
CA PRO A 13 -6.10 -1.25 1.61
C PRO A 13 -6.35 -2.08 2.86
N GLU A 14 -5.36 -2.89 3.21
CA GLU A 14 -5.37 -3.58 4.48
C GLU A 14 -4.90 -2.66 5.60
N LYS A 15 -4.10 -1.66 5.25
CA LYS A 15 -3.68 -0.64 6.19
C LYS A 15 -3.49 0.67 5.45
N ARG A 16 -3.82 1.76 6.13
CA ARG A 16 -3.64 3.10 5.59
C ARG A 16 -3.04 3.96 6.69
N GLU A 17 -2.08 4.81 6.31
CA GLU A 17 -1.41 5.68 7.28
C GLU A 17 -1.21 7.05 6.66
N ILE A 18 -1.63 8.09 7.37
CA ILE A 18 -1.46 9.46 6.92
C ILE A 18 -0.17 9.99 7.53
N GLN A 19 0.72 10.46 6.65
CA GLN A 19 2.01 10.98 7.07
C GLN A 19 1.88 12.42 7.55
N PRO A 20 2.81 12.88 8.41
CA PRO A 20 2.75 14.28 8.88
C PRO A 20 2.77 15.31 7.75
N GLU A 21 3.47 15.01 6.65
CA GLU A 21 3.53 15.93 5.53
C GLU A 21 2.30 15.86 4.63
N GLY A 22 1.34 14.99 4.95
CA GLY A 22 0.09 14.91 4.23
C GLY A 22 -0.02 13.75 3.26
N ARG A 23 1.08 13.12 2.91
CA ARG A 23 1.02 11.96 2.03
C ARG A 23 0.38 10.78 2.74
N ILE A 24 -0.20 9.89 1.96
CA ILE A 24 -0.92 8.75 2.51
C ILE A 24 -0.28 7.47 1.99
N ARG A 25 0.02 6.55 2.89
CA ARG A 25 0.53 5.23 2.54
C ARG A 25 -0.60 4.22 2.62
N PHE A 26 -0.65 3.36 1.61
CA PHE A 26 -1.63 2.28 1.56
C PHE A 26 -0.88 0.97 1.37
N TRP A 27 -1.28 -0.05 2.09
CA TRP A 27 -0.69 -1.40 1.96
C TRP A 27 -1.79 -2.40 1.69
N ALA A 28 -1.53 -3.32 0.76
CA ALA A 28 -2.41 -4.45 0.53
C ALA A 28 -1.62 -5.58 -0.09
N LYS A 29 -2.05 -6.80 0.18
CA LYS A 29 -1.44 -7.97 -0.43
C LYS A 29 -1.85 -8.04 -1.88
N VAL A 30 -0.89 -8.33 -2.76
CA VAL A 30 -1.14 -8.42 -4.19
C VAL A 30 -0.75 -9.81 -4.65
N GLU A 31 -1.74 -10.58 -5.11
CA GLU A 31 -1.49 -11.96 -5.54
C GLU A 31 -0.57 -12.02 -6.74
N GLU A 32 -0.67 -11.07 -7.64
CA GLU A 32 0.16 -11.05 -8.84
C GLU A 32 1.64 -10.95 -8.52
N PHE A 33 1.98 -10.53 -7.32
CA PHE A 33 3.37 -10.41 -6.90
C PHE A 33 3.73 -11.49 -5.89
N GLY A 34 3.06 -12.63 -5.93
CA GLY A 34 3.36 -13.71 -5.01
C GLY A 34 2.88 -13.45 -3.60
N ASN A 35 1.76 -12.77 -3.47
CA ASN A 35 1.14 -12.45 -2.17
C ASN A 35 2.03 -11.56 -1.31
N LYS A 36 2.79 -10.69 -1.95
CA LYS A 36 3.59 -9.72 -1.23
C LYS A 36 2.80 -8.44 -1.04
N TYR A 37 3.18 -7.66 -0.04
CA TYR A 37 2.50 -6.40 0.25
C TYR A 37 3.07 -5.29 -0.59
N LEU A 38 2.18 -4.63 -1.31
CA LEU A 38 2.53 -3.46 -2.11
C LEU A 38 2.20 -2.22 -1.29
N ARG A 39 3.18 -1.32 -1.19
CA ARG A 39 2.96 -0.03 -0.56
C ARG A 39 2.80 1.01 -1.66
N VAL A 40 1.65 1.68 -1.65
CA VAL A 40 1.36 2.76 -2.57
C VAL A 40 1.30 4.04 -1.77
N VAL A 41 2.05 5.05 -2.20
CA VAL A 41 2.04 6.35 -1.53
C VAL A 41 1.37 7.34 -2.45
N THR A 42 0.35 8.02 -1.93
CA THR A 42 -0.34 9.07 -2.68
C THR A 42 -0.04 10.43 -2.08
N LEU A 43 -0.38 11.46 -2.84
CA LEU A 43 -0.42 12.81 -2.29
C LEU A 43 -1.60 12.93 -1.34
N ALA A 44 -1.78 14.09 -0.75
CA ALA A 44 -2.81 14.29 0.27
C ALA A 44 -4.23 14.08 -0.26
N ASP A 45 -4.41 14.11 -1.58
CA ASP A 45 -5.72 13.88 -2.18
C ASP A 45 -6.15 12.41 -2.09
N GLY A 46 -5.24 11.50 -1.74
CA GLY A 46 -5.55 10.09 -1.67
C GLY A 46 -5.74 9.44 -3.01
N ILE A 47 -5.41 10.10 -4.09
CA ILE A 47 -5.66 9.63 -5.45
C ILE A 47 -4.40 9.66 -6.31
N THR A 48 -3.64 10.76 -6.23
CA THR A 48 -2.46 10.92 -7.06
C THR A 48 -1.32 10.07 -6.54
N ILE A 49 -0.92 9.07 -7.31
CA ILE A 49 0.13 8.15 -6.90
C ILE A 49 1.47 8.84 -6.99
N HIS A 50 2.18 8.89 -5.86
CA HIS A 50 3.51 9.46 -5.79
C HIS A 50 4.58 8.40 -6.08
N ASN A 51 4.46 7.24 -5.44
CA ASN A 51 5.29 6.09 -5.76
C ASN A 51 4.63 4.82 -5.24
N ALA A 52 5.20 3.69 -5.63
CA ALA A 52 4.68 2.39 -5.21
C ALA A 52 5.83 1.39 -5.29
N PHE A 53 5.91 0.51 -4.29
CA PHE A 53 6.91 -0.54 -4.31
C PHE A 53 6.51 -1.65 -3.33
N ILE A 54 7.14 -2.80 -3.50
CA ILE A 54 6.88 -3.93 -2.61
C ILE A 54 7.59 -3.66 -1.28
N ASP A 55 6.83 -3.75 -0.20
CA ASP A 55 7.33 -3.48 1.14
C ASP A 55 7.51 -4.81 1.86
N ARG A 56 8.75 -5.29 1.91
CA ARG A 56 9.04 -6.60 2.47
C ARG A 56 9.07 -6.59 3.98
N GLU A 57 9.10 -5.42 4.58
CA GLU A 57 9.15 -5.31 6.02
C GLU A 57 7.78 -5.06 6.64
N PHE A 58 6.77 -4.82 5.80
CA PHE A 58 5.44 -4.58 6.31
C PHE A 58 4.87 -5.85 6.92
N LYS A 59 4.29 -5.70 8.10
CA LYS A 59 3.61 -6.81 8.77
C LYS A 59 2.18 -6.40 9.02
N PRO A 60 1.23 -7.14 8.46
CA PRO A 60 -0.17 -6.82 8.69
C PRO A 60 -0.51 -7.01 10.16
N LYS A 61 -1.56 -6.33 10.59
CA LYS A 61 -2.00 -6.42 11.97
C LYS A 61 -2.27 -7.87 12.33
N GLY A 62 -1.62 -8.31 13.41
CA GLY A 62 -1.80 -9.68 13.88
C GLY A 62 -1.09 -10.72 13.04
N GLY A 63 -0.45 -10.33 11.97
CA GLY A 63 0.19 -11.27 11.07
C GLY A 63 1.64 -11.53 11.37
N ASN A 64 2.17 -10.91 12.39
CA ASN A 64 3.57 -11.07 12.75
C ASN A 64 3.78 -12.19 13.75
N ILE A 65 2.75 -12.89 14.09
CA ILE A 65 2.85 -13.96 15.07
C ILE A 65 3.47 -15.16 14.40
N PRO A 66 4.56 -15.66 14.91
CA PRO A 66 5.18 -16.84 14.34
C PRO A 66 4.27 -18.05 14.47
#